data_b80800c73c6cac08ac4faf7aa34eeab3
#
_entry.id   b80800c73c6cac08ac4faf7aa34eeab3
#
_cell.length_a   1.000
_cell.length_b   1.000
_cell.length_c   1.000
_cell.angle_alpha   90.00
_cell.angle_beta   90.00
_cell.angle_gamma   90.00
#
_symmetry.space_group_name_H-M   'P 1'
#
loop_
_entity.id
_entity.type
_entity.pdbx_description
1 polymer ?
#
loop_
_entity_poly.entity_id
_entity_poly.type
_entity_poly.pdbx_seq_one_letter_code
_entity_poly.pdbx_strand_id
1 'polypeptide(L)'
;MEKRYEFKLTPAYCLYNGAAVIEQEGAAIRFLVENKKDQVLCGRLSRAFENHVALVRKLKDCPEEFQRLIKIEFQNGSRAELRKLVSGLYRAVDSDEKRPDSDLQKNKREAAAVLLLDSILNEARLRNATDIHIEKNCVRLRINGRLEKLLELQADKGAELVQRIKLLAGMNVIENRRCQDGQFIYGNKAPFFLRVSTMSVIGEKNAAGESVVMRLLDTSRIPLALGELGFNREQLNMLCGNQGMISCPNGLVLVCGPTGSGKSTTVAALLVELEKNMAETLKIISLEDPPEYVIPGVSQVKIDGRNSYSDALNHVFRQDPDVIMIGEIRDEESAAAALRASLTGHLVFATLHSGSAAEAIFRLENLGIERGLICQVLRGVICQELNLTGKKMKLIADLAIPKENFPEKGIKAESGEALENLMIHITNYSEVMKATLKAMKPRLPLYKRRSDDAGVYKKII
;
A
#
# COMPACT_ATOMS: atom_id res chain seq x y z
N MET A 1 -3.49 -24.25 -32.61
CA MET A 1 -3.99 -23.96 -31.26
C MET A 1 -3.56 -22.56 -30.85
N GLU A 2 -4.49 -21.69 -30.51
CA GLU A 2 -4.14 -20.30 -30.19
C GLU A 2 -3.32 -20.23 -28.92
N LYS A 3 -2.12 -19.65 -28.98
CA LYS A 3 -1.17 -19.39 -27.89
C LYS A 3 -1.78 -18.64 -26.67
N ARG A 4 -3.06 -18.25 -26.76
CA ARG A 4 -3.80 -17.45 -25.79
C ARG A 4 -4.14 -18.20 -24.49
N TYR A 5 -4.27 -19.52 -24.53
CA TYR A 5 -4.70 -20.36 -23.42
C TYR A 5 -3.59 -21.24 -22.83
N GLU A 6 -2.35 -21.08 -23.31
CA GLU A 6 -1.21 -21.86 -22.79
C GLU A 6 -0.84 -21.44 -21.36
N PHE A 7 -0.64 -22.42 -20.49
CA PHE A 7 -0.04 -22.21 -19.19
C PHE A 7 1.46 -22.00 -19.35
N LYS A 8 1.96 -20.86 -18.91
CA LYS A 8 3.38 -20.51 -19.07
C LYS A 8 4.03 -20.29 -17.72
N LEU A 9 5.16 -20.93 -17.51
CA LEU A 9 6.11 -20.60 -16.45
C LEU A 9 7.11 -19.58 -16.99
N THR A 10 7.47 -18.59 -16.18
CA THR A 10 8.53 -17.67 -16.57
C THR A 10 9.86 -18.42 -16.58
N PRO A 11 10.78 -18.09 -17.50
CA PRO A 11 12.09 -18.76 -17.55
C PRO A 11 12.90 -18.63 -16.28
N ALA A 12 12.79 -17.51 -15.57
CA ALA A 12 13.40 -17.33 -14.27
C ALA A 12 12.84 -18.32 -13.24
N TYR A 13 11.52 -18.52 -13.22
CA TYR A 13 10.86 -19.53 -12.38
C TYR A 13 11.35 -20.94 -12.73
N CYS A 14 11.44 -21.28 -14.03
CA CYS A 14 11.90 -22.57 -14.50
C CYS A 14 13.34 -22.86 -14.02
N LEU A 15 14.24 -21.91 -14.20
CA LEU A 15 15.66 -22.10 -13.83
C LEU A 15 15.88 -22.09 -12.31
N TYR A 16 15.06 -21.36 -11.57
CA TYR A 16 15.16 -21.27 -10.12
C TYR A 16 14.59 -22.53 -9.43
N ASN A 17 13.37 -22.91 -9.79
CA ASN A 17 12.67 -24.02 -9.15
C ASN A 17 13.01 -25.38 -9.77
N GLY A 18 13.83 -25.42 -10.81
CA GLY A 18 14.15 -26.68 -11.49
C GLY A 18 12.93 -27.33 -12.14
N ALA A 19 12.03 -26.53 -12.72
CA ALA A 19 10.81 -27.03 -13.34
C ALA A 19 10.49 -26.27 -14.64
N ALA A 20 10.03 -26.97 -15.69
CA ALA A 20 9.58 -26.37 -16.94
C ALA A 20 8.36 -27.11 -17.49
N VAL A 21 7.57 -26.47 -18.34
CA VAL A 21 6.51 -27.12 -19.10
C VAL A 21 7.16 -27.78 -20.31
N ILE A 22 6.93 -29.11 -20.48
CA ILE A 22 7.37 -29.86 -21.67
C ILE A 22 6.29 -29.74 -22.75
N GLU A 23 5.05 -29.96 -22.34
CA GLU A 23 3.94 -30.11 -23.26
C GLU A 23 2.62 -29.76 -22.55
N GLN A 24 1.71 -29.13 -23.26
CA GLN A 24 0.35 -28.88 -22.79
C GLN A 24 -0.65 -29.12 -23.93
N GLU A 25 -1.71 -29.86 -23.61
CA GLU A 25 -2.85 -30.09 -24.49
C GLU A 25 -4.16 -29.85 -23.70
N GLY A 26 -4.70 -28.64 -23.81
CA GLY A 26 -5.88 -28.25 -23.09
C GLY A 26 -5.70 -28.36 -21.55
N ALA A 27 -6.50 -29.22 -20.91
CA ALA A 27 -6.45 -29.49 -19.47
C ALA A 27 -5.40 -30.56 -19.07
N ALA A 28 -4.58 -31.03 -20.01
CA ALA A 28 -3.47 -31.95 -19.74
C ALA A 28 -2.14 -31.20 -19.84
N ILE A 29 -1.24 -31.39 -18.87
CA ILE A 29 0.08 -30.77 -18.85
C ILE A 29 1.16 -31.73 -18.33
N ARG A 30 2.35 -31.61 -18.89
CA ARG A 30 3.53 -32.36 -18.46
C ARG A 30 4.66 -31.39 -18.07
N PHE A 31 5.14 -31.54 -16.85
CA PHE A 31 6.25 -30.76 -16.33
C PHE A 31 7.55 -31.56 -16.31
N LEU A 32 8.66 -30.95 -16.69
CA LEU A 32 10.01 -31.41 -16.38
C LEU A 32 10.40 -30.83 -15.02
N VAL A 33 10.84 -31.66 -14.09
CA VAL A 33 11.29 -31.26 -12.76
C VAL A 33 12.63 -31.91 -12.43
N GLU A 34 13.53 -31.20 -11.72
CA GLU A 34 14.82 -31.77 -11.29
C GLU A 34 14.63 -32.89 -10.27
N ASN A 35 13.62 -32.77 -9.42
CA ASN A 35 13.32 -33.77 -8.40
C ASN A 35 11.81 -34.02 -8.28
N LYS A 36 11.34 -35.12 -8.87
CA LYS A 36 9.94 -35.54 -8.82
C LYS A 36 9.44 -35.87 -7.40
N LYS A 37 10.37 -36.11 -6.44
CA LYS A 37 10.03 -36.37 -5.03
C LYS A 37 9.79 -35.08 -4.25
N ASP A 38 10.07 -33.91 -4.80
CA ASP A 38 9.73 -32.63 -4.19
C ASP A 38 8.22 -32.39 -4.24
N GLN A 39 7.52 -32.89 -3.22
CA GLN A 39 6.07 -32.78 -3.09
C GLN A 39 5.61 -31.33 -2.98
N VAL A 40 6.43 -30.41 -2.45
CA VAL A 40 6.11 -29.00 -2.30
C VAL A 40 6.09 -28.32 -3.65
N LEU A 41 7.13 -28.55 -4.48
CA LEU A 41 7.22 -28.01 -5.83
C LEU A 41 6.12 -28.58 -6.72
N CYS A 42 5.96 -29.90 -6.75
CA CYS A 42 4.94 -30.57 -7.56
C CYS A 42 3.52 -30.12 -7.16
N GLY A 43 3.23 -30.00 -5.86
CA GLY A 43 1.96 -29.53 -5.36
C GLY A 43 1.66 -28.05 -5.73
N ARG A 44 2.68 -27.19 -5.79
CA ARG A 44 2.54 -25.79 -6.24
C ARG A 44 2.24 -25.72 -7.73
N LEU A 45 2.96 -26.48 -8.55
CA LEU A 45 2.75 -26.54 -9.98
C LEU A 45 1.35 -27.08 -10.33
N SER A 46 0.90 -28.13 -9.63
CA SER A 46 -0.44 -28.67 -9.78
C SER A 46 -1.51 -27.63 -9.50
N ARG A 47 -1.47 -26.97 -8.35
CA ARG A 47 -2.45 -25.91 -7.99
C ARG A 47 -2.44 -24.73 -8.94
N ALA A 48 -1.24 -24.31 -9.40
CA ALA A 48 -1.12 -23.22 -10.35
C ALA A 48 -1.78 -23.56 -11.68
N PHE A 49 -1.61 -24.79 -12.18
CA PHE A 49 -2.24 -25.26 -13.41
C PHE A 49 -3.76 -25.47 -13.24
N GLU A 50 -4.20 -26.06 -12.13
CA GLU A 50 -5.63 -26.19 -11.80
C GLU A 50 -6.35 -24.84 -11.77
N ASN A 51 -5.73 -23.84 -11.14
CA ASN A 51 -6.26 -22.47 -11.13
C ASN A 51 -6.31 -21.87 -12.54
N HIS A 52 -5.28 -22.09 -13.36
CA HIS A 52 -5.27 -21.64 -14.75
C HIS A 52 -6.43 -22.27 -15.55
N VAL A 53 -6.60 -23.57 -15.48
CA VAL A 53 -7.70 -24.30 -16.16
C VAL A 53 -9.06 -23.80 -15.67
N ALA A 54 -9.22 -23.57 -14.35
CA ALA A 54 -10.44 -23.02 -13.79
C ALA A 54 -10.77 -21.60 -14.30
N LEU A 55 -9.75 -20.78 -14.53
CA LEU A 55 -9.92 -19.45 -15.13
C LEU A 55 -10.30 -19.54 -16.62
N VAL A 56 -9.65 -20.42 -17.39
CA VAL A 56 -9.97 -20.62 -18.82
C VAL A 56 -11.40 -21.12 -18.98
N ARG A 57 -11.87 -22.04 -18.13
CA ARG A 57 -13.24 -22.56 -18.13
C ARG A 57 -14.33 -21.50 -17.91
N LYS A 58 -14.00 -20.39 -17.27
CA LYS A 58 -14.93 -19.27 -17.06
C LYS A 58 -15.05 -18.34 -18.26
N LEU A 59 -14.21 -18.49 -19.26
CA LEU A 59 -14.26 -17.67 -20.48
C LEU A 59 -15.37 -18.13 -21.40
N LYS A 60 -16.04 -17.20 -22.10
CA LYS A 60 -17.13 -17.50 -23.05
C LYS A 60 -16.67 -18.40 -24.21
N ASP A 61 -15.41 -18.27 -24.60
CA ASP A 61 -14.82 -18.98 -25.75
C ASP A 61 -13.86 -20.10 -25.27
N CYS A 62 -14.21 -20.81 -24.21
CA CYS A 62 -13.39 -21.88 -23.66
C CYS A 62 -13.30 -23.06 -24.64
N PRO A 63 -12.08 -23.48 -25.11
CA PRO A 63 -11.93 -24.63 -25.98
C PRO A 63 -12.38 -25.92 -25.30
N GLU A 64 -12.94 -26.86 -26.10
CA GLU A 64 -13.44 -28.15 -25.61
C GLU A 64 -12.37 -28.98 -24.88
N GLU A 65 -11.11 -28.84 -25.26
CA GLU A 65 -9.96 -29.52 -24.67
C GLU A 65 -9.76 -29.16 -23.20
N PHE A 66 -10.16 -27.93 -22.77
CA PHE A 66 -10.13 -27.51 -21.38
C PHE A 66 -11.31 -28.02 -20.55
N GLN A 67 -12.35 -28.53 -21.17
CA GLN A 67 -13.49 -29.15 -20.48
C GLN A 67 -13.19 -30.57 -20.00
N ARG A 68 -12.12 -31.21 -20.49
CA ARG A 68 -11.67 -32.54 -20.09
C ARG A 68 -11.15 -32.56 -18.65
N LEU A 69 -11.01 -33.77 -18.08
CA LEU A 69 -10.40 -33.95 -16.77
C LEU A 69 -8.98 -33.39 -16.74
N ILE A 70 -8.63 -32.72 -15.66
CA ILE A 70 -7.27 -32.18 -15.46
C ILE A 70 -6.31 -33.36 -15.28
N LYS A 71 -5.27 -33.38 -16.12
CA LYS A 71 -4.23 -34.41 -16.07
C LYS A 71 -2.86 -33.72 -15.93
N ILE A 72 -2.14 -34.03 -14.86
CA ILE A 72 -0.85 -33.42 -14.57
C ILE A 72 0.19 -34.53 -14.41
N GLU A 73 1.24 -34.48 -15.21
CA GLU A 73 2.33 -35.42 -15.17
C GLU A 73 3.66 -34.73 -14.85
N PHE A 74 4.51 -35.38 -14.06
CA PHE A 74 5.84 -34.90 -13.71
C PHE A 74 6.89 -35.90 -14.23
N GLN A 75 7.86 -35.37 -14.97
CA GLN A 75 9.00 -36.14 -15.50
C GLN A 75 10.28 -35.62 -14.84
N ASN A 76 11.15 -36.54 -14.39
CA ASN A 76 12.49 -36.15 -13.94
C ASN A 76 13.36 -35.74 -15.10
N GLY A 77 14.10 -34.65 -14.92
CA GLY A 77 15.07 -34.17 -15.89
C GLY A 77 16.29 -33.54 -15.22
N SER A 78 17.36 -33.45 -15.96
CA SER A 78 18.58 -32.80 -15.51
C SER A 78 18.49 -31.27 -15.63
N ARG A 79 19.27 -30.56 -14.84
CA ARG A 79 19.38 -29.10 -14.94
C ARG A 79 19.88 -28.62 -16.31
N ALA A 80 20.64 -29.47 -17.01
CA ALA A 80 21.09 -29.21 -18.39
C ALA A 80 19.92 -29.28 -19.39
N GLU A 81 19.03 -30.24 -19.26
CA GLU A 81 17.83 -30.39 -20.08
C GLU A 81 16.86 -29.22 -19.83
N LEU A 82 16.66 -28.83 -18.57
CA LEU A 82 15.87 -27.65 -18.21
C LEU A 82 16.41 -26.37 -18.86
N ARG A 83 17.73 -26.15 -18.77
CA ARG A 83 18.37 -25.00 -19.44
C ARG A 83 18.20 -25.02 -20.94
N LYS A 84 18.31 -26.19 -21.56
CA LYS A 84 18.13 -26.37 -23.01
C LYS A 84 16.70 -26.09 -23.43
N LEU A 85 15.71 -26.55 -22.67
CA LEU A 85 14.29 -26.33 -22.91
C LEU A 85 13.94 -24.84 -22.76
N VAL A 86 14.39 -24.21 -21.70
CA VAL A 86 14.20 -22.77 -21.44
C VAL A 86 14.88 -21.91 -22.51
N SER A 87 16.13 -22.25 -22.92
CA SER A 87 16.83 -21.54 -24.01
C SER A 87 16.19 -21.74 -25.38
N GLY A 88 15.55 -22.87 -25.60
CA GLY A 88 14.78 -23.16 -26.86
C GLY A 88 13.52 -22.30 -26.95
N LEU A 89 12.80 -22.10 -25.85
CA LEU A 89 11.63 -21.22 -25.78
C LEU A 89 11.98 -19.75 -26.05
N TYR A 90 13.21 -19.32 -25.74
CA TYR A 90 13.70 -17.97 -26.04
C TYR A 90 14.16 -17.79 -27.49
N ARG A 91 14.66 -18.86 -28.16
CA ARG A 91 15.06 -18.77 -29.55
C ARG A 91 13.87 -18.61 -30.53
N ALA A 92 12.69 -19.03 -30.13
CA ALA A 92 11.48 -18.90 -30.95
C ALA A 92 10.94 -17.46 -31.05
N VAL A 93 11.47 -16.52 -30.25
CA VAL A 93 11.10 -15.09 -30.30
C VAL A 93 12.07 -14.25 -31.13
N ASP A 94 13.24 -14.82 -31.51
CA ASP A 94 14.37 -14.10 -32.13
C ASP A 94 14.53 -14.33 -33.65
N SER A 95 13.51 -14.70 -34.41
CA SER A 95 13.62 -14.84 -35.84
C SER A 95 13.16 -13.63 -36.63
N ASP A 96 13.66 -12.43 -36.29
CA ASP A 96 13.75 -11.35 -37.28
C ASP A 96 14.70 -10.24 -36.79
N GLU A 97 15.60 -9.87 -37.67
CA GLU A 97 16.50 -8.72 -37.72
C GLU A 97 17.96 -8.89 -37.23
N LYS A 98 18.85 -8.78 -38.22
CA LYS A 98 20.30 -8.56 -38.07
C LYS A 98 20.57 -7.18 -37.51
N ARG A 99 20.91 -7.09 -36.20
CA ARG A 99 21.48 -5.91 -35.58
C ARG A 99 22.92 -6.18 -35.07
N PRO A 100 23.77 -5.16 -34.93
CA PRO A 100 25.17 -5.35 -34.50
C PRO A 100 25.30 -6.00 -33.13
N ASP A 101 26.28 -6.88 -32.94
CA ASP A 101 26.46 -7.79 -31.79
C ASP A 101 26.47 -7.11 -30.39
N SER A 102 26.92 -5.85 -30.29
CA SER A 102 26.96 -5.11 -29.02
C SER A 102 25.57 -4.76 -28.47
N ASP A 103 24.64 -4.39 -29.35
CA ASP A 103 23.28 -3.99 -28.96
C ASP A 103 22.41 -5.21 -28.64
N LEU A 104 22.63 -6.32 -29.31
CA LEU A 104 21.97 -7.59 -29.02
C LEU A 104 22.32 -8.14 -27.64
N GLN A 105 23.59 -8.01 -27.21
CA GLN A 105 24.02 -8.44 -25.88
C GLN A 105 23.45 -7.52 -24.79
N LYS A 106 23.39 -6.22 -25.03
CA LYS A 106 22.82 -5.24 -24.11
C LYS A 106 21.31 -5.47 -23.94
N ASN A 107 20.57 -5.63 -25.03
CA ASN A 107 19.14 -5.92 -25.01
C ASN A 107 18.81 -7.26 -24.31
N LYS A 108 19.67 -8.30 -24.49
CA LYS A 108 19.52 -9.59 -23.79
C LYS A 108 19.75 -9.45 -22.27
N ARG A 109 20.69 -8.64 -21.84
CA ARG A 109 20.96 -8.38 -20.42
C ARG A 109 19.83 -7.59 -19.78
N GLU A 110 19.33 -6.53 -20.42
CA GLU A 110 18.19 -5.76 -19.95
C GLU A 110 16.94 -6.62 -19.83
N ALA A 111 16.64 -7.47 -20.82
CA ALA A 111 15.53 -8.41 -20.79
C ALA A 111 15.68 -9.42 -19.62
N ALA A 112 16.88 -9.91 -19.35
CA ALA A 112 17.14 -10.82 -18.25
C ALA A 112 16.93 -10.16 -16.88
N ALA A 113 17.35 -8.91 -16.70
CA ALA A 113 17.15 -8.16 -15.47
C ALA A 113 15.65 -7.87 -15.21
N VAL A 114 14.87 -7.56 -16.26
CA VAL A 114 13.42 -7.37 -16.17
C VAL A 114 12.75 -8.66 -15.68
N LEU A 115 13.02 -9.79 -16.32
CA LEU A 115 12.42 -11.08 -15.96
C LEU A 115 12.82 -11.53 -14.56
N LEU A 116 14.06 -11.26 -14.15
CA LEU A 116 14.53 -11.56 -12.80
C LEU A 116 13.77 -10.74 -11.77
N LEU A 117 13.62 -9.44 -11.98
CA LEU A 117 12.85 -8.56 -11.10
C LEU A 117 11.40 -9.02 -11.00
N ASP A 118 10.76 -9.29 -12.13
CA ASP A 118 9.37 -9.77 -12.20
C ASP A 118 9.20 -11.08 -11.40
N SER A 119 10.14 -12.00 -11.51
CA SER A 119 10.14 -13.25 -10.75
C SER A 119 10.25 -13.02 -9.25
N ILE A 120 11.16 -12.13 -8.82
CA ILE A 120 11.35 -11.78 -7.41
C ILE A 120 10.07 -11.13 -6.85
N LEU A 121 9.49 -10.17 -7.55
CA LEU A 121 8.29 -9.45 -7.13
C LEU A 121 7.08 -10.37 -7.02
N ASN A 122 6.88 -11.25 -8.02
CA ASN A 122 5.79 -12.23 -8.01
C ASN A 122 5.95 -13.24 -6.86
N GLU A 123 7.17 -13.74 -6.61
CA GLU A 123 7.41 -14.67 -5.51
C GLU A 123 7.23 -14.00 -4.14
N ALA A 124 7.69 -12.75 -3.99
CA ALA A 124 7.47 -11.96 -2.79
C ALA A 124 5.97 -11.76 -2.50
N ARG A 125 5.19 -11.46 -3.53
CA ARG A 125 3.73 -11.33 -3.43
C ARG A 125 3.04 -12.64 -3.08
N LEU A 126 3.42 -13.74 -3.71
CA LEU A 126 2.87 -15.07 -3.43
C LEU A 126 3.13 -15.53 -2.00
N ARG A 127 4.32 -15.21 -1.45
CA ARG A 127 4.70 -15.56 -0.07
C ARG A 127 4.23 -14.54 0.97
N ASN A 128 3.52 -13.50 0.59
CA ASN A 128 3.11 -12.42 1.49
C ASN A 128 4.30 -11.73 2.18
N ALA A 129 5.40 -11.55 1.46
CA ALA A 129 6.54 -10.81 1.97
C ALA A 129 6.17 -9.33 2.16
N THR A 130 6.66 -8.74 3.24
CA THR A 130 6.54 -7.31 3.51
C THR A 130 7.66 -6.51 2.89
N ASP A 131 8.87 -7.07 2.86
CA ASP A 131 10.05 -6.41 2.32
C ASP A 131 10.92 -7.41 1.52
N ILE A 132 11.60 -6.90 0.51
CA ILE A 132 12.62 -7.60 -0.28
C ILE A 132 13.95 -6.92 0.01
N HIS A 133 14.94 -7.71 0.40
CA HIS A 133 16.29 -7.24 0.68
C HIS A 133 17.25 -7.81 -0.37
N ILE A 134 18.03 -6.96 -1.01
CA ILE A 134 19.07 -7.35 -1.97
C ILE A 134 20.39 -6.82 -1.45
N GLU A 135 21.25 -7.72 -0.97
CA GLU A 135 22.53 -7.38 -0.38
C GLU A 135 23.58 -8.44 -0.75
N LYS A 136 24.77 -8.03 -1.09
CA LYS A 136 25.89 -8.95 -1.38
C LYS A 136 25.49 -10.11 -2.32
N ASN A 137 24.76 -9.78 -3.38
CA ASN A 137 24.23 -10.71 -4.37
C ASN A 137 23.24 -11.77 -3.79
N CYS A 138 22.73 -11.57 -2.60
CA CYS A 138 21.70 -12.39 -1.99
C CYS A 138 20.38 -11.65 -1.95
N VAL A 139 19.32 -12.29 -2.46
CA VAL A 139 17.94 -11.79 -2.34
C VAL A 139 17.26 -12.52 -1.20
N ARG A 140 16.71 -11.76 -0.25
CA ARG A 140 15.98 -12.26 0.91
C ARG A 140 14.61 -11.62 0.99
N LEU A 141 13.64 -12.36 1.45
CA LEU A 141 12.26 -11.89 1.68
C LEU A 141 11.99 -11.80 3.18
N ARG A 142 11.36 -10.74 3.63
CA ARG A 142 10.82 -10.67 5.00
C ARG A 142 9.40 -11.22 5.00
N ILE A 143 9.21 -12.36 5.66
CA ILE A 143 7.92 -13.06 5.76
C ILE A 143 7.60 -13.23 7.25
N ASN A 144 6.45 -12.75 7.71
CA ASN A 144 6.06 -12.80 9.12
C ASN A 144 7.14 -12.26 10.08
N GLY A 145 7.81 -11.18 9.69
CA GLY A 145 8.89 -10.55 10.46
C GLY A 145 10.27 -11.20 10.33
N ARG A 146 10.40 -12.39 9.71
CA ARG A 146 11.67 -13.12 9.55
C ARG A 146 12.22 -12.98 8.14
N LEU A 147 13.56 -12.87 8.03
CA LEU A 147 14.23 -12.86 6.73
C LEU A 147 14.51 -14.29 6.27
N GLU A 148 14.02 -14.62 5.08
CA GLU A 148 14.24 -15.90 4.41
C GLU A 148 15.02 -15.67 3.12
N LYS A 149 16.03 -16.50 2.87
CA LYS A 149 16.80 -16.45 1.62
C LYS A 149 15.92 -16.93 0.46
N LEU A 150 15.84 -16.13 -0.58
CA LEU A 150 15.14 -16.49 -1.81
C LEU A 150 16.11 -17.05 -2.85
N LEU A 151 17.17 -16.31 -3.18
CA LEU A 151 18.16 -16.74 -4.19
C LEU A 151 19.51 -16.03 -3.99
N GLU A 152 20.55 -16.61 -4.57
CA GLU A 152 21.86 -15.98 -4.76
C GLU A 152 22.05 -15.62 -6.23
N LEU A 153 22.60 -14.44 -6.46
CA LEU A 153 22.90 -13.91 -7.78
C LEU A 153 24.40 -13.94 -8.05
N GLN A 154 24.77 -14.04 -9.31
CA GLN A 154 26.12 -13.68 -9.74
C GLN A 154 26.31 -12.17 -9.63
N ALA A 155 27.53 -11.71 -9.35
CA ALA A 155 27.80 -10.30 -9.04
C ALA A 155 27.35 -9.33 -10.16
N ASP A 156 27.57 -9.69 -11.41
CA ASP A 156 27.13 -8.94 -12.59
C ASP A 156 25.60 -8.83 -12.68
N LYS A 157 24.89 -9.91 -12.43
CA LYS A 157 23.41 -9.93 -12.43
C LYS A 157 22.81 -9.18 -11.24
N GLY A 158 23.51 -9.18 -10.09
CA GLY A 158 23.12 -8.37 -8.94
C GLY A 158 23.18 -6.88 -9.25
N ALA A 159 24.26 -6.44 -9.89
CA ALA A 159 24.42 -5.04 -10.29
C ALA A 159 23.37 -4.61 -11.33
N GLU A 160 23.12 -5.43 -12.36
CA GLU A 160 22.08 -5.16 -13.38
C GLU A 160 20.67 -5.07 -12.76
N LEU A 161 20.37 -5.93 -11.79
CA LEU A 161 19.09 -5.90 -11.06
C LEU A 161 18.94 -4.61 -10.27
N VAL A 162 19.98 -4.17 -9.54
CA VAL A 162 19.98 -2.92 -8.77
C VAL A 162 19.79 -1.72 -9.70
N GLN A 163 20.49 -1.66 -10.83
CA GLN A 163 20.34 -0.59 -11.83
C GLN A 163 18.91 -0.54 -12.37
N ARG A 164 18.31 -1.70 -12.67
CA ARG A 164 16.91 -1.78 -13.12
C ARG A 164 15.93 -1.27 -12.07
N ILE A 165 16.11 -1.63 -10.80
CA ILE A 165 15.29 -1.15 -9.69
C ILE A 165 15.41 0.37 -9.54
N LYS A 166 16.64 0.91 -9.57
CA LYS A 166 16.87 2.36 -9.51
C LYS A 166 16.18 3.12 -10.65
N LEU A 167 16.27 2.59 -11.87
CA LEU A 167 15.63 3.18 -13.04
C LEU A 167 14.10 3.25 -12.85
N LEU A 168 13.47 2.17 -12.43
CA LEU A 168 12.02 2.12 -12.17
C LEU A 168 11.60 3.03 -11.04
N ALA A 169 12.45 3.15 -10.01
CA ALA A 169 12.19 3.99 -8.84
C ALA A 169 12.50 5.49 -9.06
N GLY A 170 12.92 5.89 -10.28
CA GLY A 170 13.28 7.28 -10.60
C GLY A 170 14.53 7.78 -9.91
N MET A 171 15.44 6.87 -9.53
CA MET A 171 16.70 7.18 -8.86
C MET A 171 17.84 7.40 -9.86
N ASN A 172 18.93 8.01 -9.40
CA ASN A 172 20.15 8.12 -10.20
C ASN A 172 20.88 6.76 -10.28
N VAL A 173 20.88 6.16 -11.46
CA VAL A 173 21.45 4.83 -11.72
C VAL A 173 22.98 4.80 -11.56
N ILE A 174 23.66 5.93 -11.85
CA ILE A 174 25.12 6.04 -11.82
C ILE A 174 25.64 6.27 -10.39
N GLU A 175 24.87 6.98 -9.56
CA GLU A 175 25.25 7.30 -8.19
C GLU A 175 25.08 6.07 -7.27
N ASN A 176 26.17 5.55 -6.75
CA ASN A 176 26.19 4.36 -5.89
C ASN A 176 26.80 4.62 -4.48
N ARG A 177 27.20 5.86 -4.19
CA ARG A 177 27.83 6.24 -2.92
C ARG A 177 26.87 6.90 -1.95
N ARG A 178 25.77 7.49 -2.45
CA ARG A 178 24.76 8.18 -1.65
C ARG A 178 23.53 7.31 -1.46
N CYS A 179 22.92 7.45 -0.30
CA CYS A 179 21.60 6.86 -0.07
C CYS A 179 20.58 7.53 -1.00
N GLN A 180 19.68 6.73 -1.55
CA GLN A 180 18.62 7.23 -2.41
C GLN A 180 17.30 6.52 -2.03
N ASP A 181 16.22 7.26 -2.08
CA ASP A 181 14.87 6.75 -1.90
C ASP A 181 14.04 7.01 -3.15
N GLY A 182 13.16 6.07 -3.46
CA GLY A 182 12.28 6.18 -4.63
C GLY A 182 11.10 5.22 -4.50
N GLN A 183 10.28 5.18 -5.53
CA GLN A 183 9.16 4.27 -5.59
C GLN A 183 8.74 4.01 -7.03
N PHE A 184 8.09 2.88 -7.24
CA PHE A 184 7.42 2.57 -8.50
C PHE A 184 6.20 1.71 -8.28
N ILE A 185 5.32 1.67 -9.29
CA ILE A 185 4.14 0.81 -9.31
C ILE A 185 4.48 -0.43 -10.14
N TYR A 186 4.09 -1.59 -9.64
CA TYR A 186 4.25 -2.86 -10.33
C TYR A 186 2.92 -3.59 -10.48
N GLY A 187 2.73 -4.19 -11.67
CA GLY A 187 1.57 -5.02 -12.01
C GLY A 187 0.49 -4.25 -12.77
N ASN A 188 -0.09 -4.89 -13.81
CA ASN A 188 -1.12 -4.27 -14.67
C ASN A 188 -2.55 -4.51 -14.17
N LYS A 189 -2.85 -5.75 -13.70
CA LYS A 189 -4.21 -6.13 -13.28
C LYS A 189 -4.52 -5.85 -11.82
N ALA A 190 -3.51 -5.89 -10.98
CA ALA A 190 -3.59 -5.59 -9.54
C ALA A 190 -2.30 -4.85 -9.16
N PRO A 191 -2.22 -3.56 -9.47
CA PRO A 191 -1.03 -2.77 -9.20
C PRO A 191 -0.80 -2.60 -7.71
N PHE A 192 0.48 -2.58 -7.30
CA PHE A 192 0.88 -2.26 -5.95
C PHE A 192 2.15 -1.39 -5.96
N PHE A 193 2.31 -0.60 -4.92
CA PHE A 193 3.47 0.27 -4.77
C PHE A 193 4.65 -0.48 -4.18
N LEU A 194 5.85 -0.14 -4.64
CA LEU A 194 7.13 -0.53 -4.05
C LEU A 194 7.87 0.73 -3.63
N ARG A 195 8.06 0.89 -2.33
CA ARG A 195 8.98 1.89 -1.80
C ARG A 195 10.38 1.30 -1.75
N VAL A 196 11.33 1.97 -2.38
CA VAL A 196 12.70 1.49 -2.54
C VAL A 196 13.65 2.42 -1.81
N SER A 197 14.54 1.85 -1.01
CA SER A 197 15.66 2.57 -0.42
C SER A 197 16.97 1.87 -0.79
N THR A 198 17.96 2.66 -1.20
CA THR A 198 19.31 2.16 -1.52
C THR A 198 20.33 2.84 -0.64
N MET A 199 21.35 2.09 -0.23
CA MET A 199 22.49 2.63 0.51
C MET A 199 23.78 1.97 0.07
N SER A 200 24.88 2.74 0.13
CA SER A 200 26.21 2.20 -0.07
C SER A 200 26.63 1.32 1.11
N VAL A 201 27.13 0.14 0.83
CA VAL A 201 27.64 -0.79 1.85
C VAL A 201 29.06 -1.23 1.48
N ILE A 202 29.87 -1.55 2.50
CA ILE A 202 31.19 -2.11 2.29
C ILE A 202 31.00 -3.57 1.88
N GLY A 203 31.37 -3.88 0.64
CA GLY A 203 31.38 -5.23 0.10
C GLY A 203 32.61 -6.04 0.54
N GLU A 204 32.72 -7.27 0.04
CA GLU A 204 33.92 -8.08 0.22
C GLU A 204 35.13 -7.42 -0.43
N LYS A 205 36.30 -7.51 0.19
CA LYS A 205 37.56 -6.91 -0.26
C LYS A 205 37.52 -5.38 -0.41
N ASN A 206 36.75 -4.68 0.44
CA ASN A 206 36.60 -3.21 0.39
C ASN A 206 36.01 -2.66 -0.93
N ALA A 207 35.39 -3.49 -1.75
CA ALA A 207 34.63 -3.02 -2.91
C ALA A 207 33.34 -2.34 -2.44
N ALA A 208 33.01 -1.20 -3.03
CA ALA A 208 31.71 -0.55 -2.79
C ALA A 208 30.59 -1.42 -3.36
N GLY A 209 29.65 -1.81 -2.51
CA GLY A 209 28.42 -2.50 -2.88
C GLY A 209 27.20 -1.63 -2.61
N GLU A 210 26.06 -2.00 -3.12
CA GLU A 210 24.79 -1.39 -2.75
C GLU A 210 23.87 -2.40 -2.05
N SER A 211 23.22 -1.94 -0.99
CA SER A 211 22.09 -2.63 -0.38
C SER A 211 20.82 -1.97 -0.86
N VAL A 212 19.86 -2.78 -1.27
CA VAL A 212 18.54 -2.33 -1.72
C VAL A 212 17.48 -2.99 -0.86
N VAL A 213 16.59 -2.19 -0.31
CA VAL A 213 15.39 -2.66 0.39
C VAL A 213 14.17 -2.13 -0.35
N MET A 214 13.28 -3.05 -0.73
CA MET A 214 12.01 -2.72 -1.34
C MET A 214 10.88 -3.14 -0.41
N ARG A 215 10.09 -2.20 0.08
CA ARG A 215 8.87 -2.48 0.83
C ARG A 215 7.69 -2.64 -0.11
N LEU A 216 6.97 -3.75 0.04
CA LEU A 216 5.76 -4.02 -0.73
C LEU A 216 4.56 -3.41 -0.02
N LEU A 217 3.90 -2.47 -0.71
CA LEU A 217 2.64 -1.89 -0.29
C LEU A 217 1.53 -2.53 -1.15
N ASP A 218 1.29 -3.83 -0.93
CA ASP A 218 0.23 -4.58 -1.62
C ASP A 218 -1.11 -4.35 -0.93
N THR A 219 -1.80 -3.34 -1.38
CA THR A 219 -3.09 -2.91 -0.86
C THR A 219 -4.27 -3.70 -1.41
N SER A 220 -4.05 -4.59 -2.38
CA SER A 220 -5.10 -5.42 -2.99
C SER A 220 -5.79 -6.37 -2.00
N ARG A 221 -5.20 -6.56 -0.83
CA ARG A 221 -5.70 -7.43 0.25
C ARG A 221 -6.36 -6.67 1.39
N ILE A 222 -6.23 -5.35 1.40
CA ILE A 222 -6.86 -4.51 2.41
C ILE A 222 -8.21 -4.09 1.85
N PRO A 223 -9.32 -4.43 2.51
CA PRO A 223 -10.62 -4.01 2.04
C PRO A 223 -10.68 -2.47 2.07
N LEU A 224 -10.96 -1.85 0.93
CA LEU A 224 -11.24 -0.42 0.85
C LEU A 224 -12.73 -0.12 1.03
N ALA A 225 -13.52 -1.10 1.47
CA ALA A 225 -14.92 -0.89 1.83
C ALA A 225 -15.00 -0.45 3.29
N LEU A 226 -15.53 0.73 3.57
CA LEU A 226 -15.67 1.28 4.93
C LEU A 226 -16.35 0.31 5.90
N GLY A 227 -17.37 -0.43 5.44
CA GLY A 227 -18.08 -1.42 6.26
C GLY A 227 -17.22 -2.59 6.73
N GLU A 228 -16.08 -2.85 6.10
CA GLU A 228 -15.16 -3.95 6.44
C GLU A 228 -14.00 -3.51 7.34
N LEU A 229 -13.81 -2.19 7.53
CA LEU A 229 -12.71 -1.66 8.35
C LEU A 229 -12.94 -1.81 9.87
N GLY A 230 -14.19 -2.06 10.28
CA GLY A 230 -14.51 -2.27 11.70
C GLY A 230 -15.23 -1.10 12.38
N PHE A 231 -15.67 -0.10 11.62
CA PHE A 231 -16.59 0.94 12.12
C PHE A 231 -17.96 0.32 12.47
N ASN A 232 -18.57 0.80 13.53
CA ASN A 232 -19.93 0.41 13.89
C ASN A 232 -20.98 1.14 13.03
N ARG A 233 -22.25 0.76 13.14
CA ARG A 233 -23.34 1.31 12.32
C ARG A 233 -23.52 2.84 12.52
N GLU A 234 -23.37 3.32 13.74
CA GLU A 234 -23.52 4.75 14.06
C GLU A 234 -22.36 5.55 13.46
N GLN A 235 -21.14 5.02 13.56
CA GLN A 235 -19.96 5.61 12.95
C GLN A 235 -20.09 5.64 11.42
N LEU A 236 -20.53 4.55 10.80
CA LEU A 236 -20.77 4.51 9.36
C LEU A 236 -21.81 5.55 8.93
N ASN A 237 -22.86 5.77 9.74
CA ASN A 237 -23.83 6.81 9.47
C ASN A 237 -23.24 8.22 9.60
N MET A 238 -22.35 8.47 10.57
CA MET A 238 -21.61 9.74 10.68
C MET A 238 -20.65 9.95 9.51
N LEU A 239 -20.06 8.90 8.98
CA LEU A 239 -19.14 8.98 7.84
C LEU A 239 -19.89 9.19 6.53
N CYS A 240 -20.88 8.34 6.23
CA CYS A 240 -21.50 8.19 4.89
C CYS A 240 -23.00 8.49 4.86
N GLY A 241 -23.65 8.81 5.99
CA GLY A 241 -25.07 9.18 6.01
C GLY A 241 -25.37 10.46 5.23
N ASN A 242 -26.65 10.77 5.02
CA ASN A 242 -27.07 11.98 4.27
C ASN A 242 -26.49 13.30 4.82
N GLN A 243 -26.16 13.33 6.10
CA GLN A 243 -25.46 14.45 6.78
C GLN A 243 -24.10 14.02 7.31
N GLY A 244 -23.52 12.97 6.73
CA GLY A 244 -22.22 12.45 7.11
C GLY A 244 -21.05 13.29 6.62
N MET A 245 -19.87 13.00 7.12
CA MET A 245 -18.65 13.77 6.80
C MET A 245 -18.34 13.82 5.30
N ILE A 246 -18.57 12.73 4.56
CA ILE A 246 -18.34 12.70 3.09
C ILE A 246 -19.46 13.39 2.29
N SER A 247 -20.59 13.67 2.91
CA SER A 247 -21.72 14.38 2.26
C SER A 247 -21.63 15.90 2.42
N CYS A 248 -20.64 16.40 3.14
CA CYS A 248 -20.40 17.82 3.28
C CYS A 248 -19.94 18.41 1.94
N PRO A 249 -20.50 19.55 1.51
CA PRO A 249 -20.10 20.17 0.24
C PRO A 249 -18.68 20.76 0.28
N ASN A 250 -18.21 21.13 1.47
CA ASN A 250 -16.89 21.70 1.71
C ASN A 250 -16.47 21.56 3.17
N GLY A 251 -15.21 21.83 3.45
CA GLY A 251 -14.64 21.87 4.79
C GLY A 251 -13.57 20.83 5.03
N LEU A 252 -13.13 20.66 6.25
CA LEU A 252 -12.00 19.83 6.65
C LEU A 252 -12.45 18.62 7.46
N VAL A 253 -12.09 17.45 7.02
CA VAL A 253 -12.21 16.18 7.77
C VAL A 253 -10.81 15.69 8.11
N LEU A 254 -10.55 15.50 9.39
CA LEU A 254 -9.25 15.03 9.89
C LEU A 254 -9.30 13.54 10.22
N VAL A 255 -8.28 12.78 9.81
CA VAL A 255 -8.08 11.39 10.24
C VAL A 255 -6.81 11.32 11.08
N CYS A 256 -6.99 11.03 12.37
CA CYS A 256 -5.97 11.13 13.40
C CYS A 256 -5.61 9.75 13.96
N GLY A 257 -4.41 9.66 14.52
CA GLY A 257 -3.92 8.45 15.21
C GLY A 257 -2.42 8.26 15.07
N PRO A 258 -1.82 7.33 15.80
CA PRO A 258 -0.40 7.02 15.72
C PRO A 258 -0.01 6.41 14.38
N THR A 259 1.30 6.25 14.15
CA THR A 259 1.81 5.51 12.99
C THR A 259 1.31 4.07 13.02
N GLY A 260 0.83 3.58 11.87
CA GLY A 260 0.29 2.21 11.76
C GLY A 260 -1.14 2.04 12.29
N SER A 261 -1.85 3.11 12.64
CA SER A 261 -3.26 3.06 13.07
C SER A 261 -4.26 2.87 11.92
N GLY A 262 -3.79 2.85 10.65
CA GLY A 262 -4.64 2.67 9.48
C GLY A 262 -5.23 3.96 8.90
N LYS A 263 -4.68 5.14 9.22
CA LYS A 263 -5.16 6.44 8.70
C LYS A 263 -5.27 6.46 7.17
N SER A 264 -4.19 6.10 6.48
CA SER A 264 -4.16 6.06 5.00
C SER A 264 -5.22 5.11 4.44
N THR A 265 -5.44 3.96 5.09
CA THR A 265 -6.48 2.99 4.72
C THR A 265 -7.88 3.59 4.87
N THR A 266 -8.14 4.26 5.98
CA THR A 266 -9.45 4.90 6.23
C THR A 266 -9.72 6.02 5.23
N VAL A 267 -8.73 6.89 4.97
CA VAL A 267 -8.88 7.95 3.97
C VAL A 267 -9.12 7.35 2.57
N ALA A 268 -8.34 6.34 2.17
CA ALA A 268 -8.53 5.67 0.89
C ALA A 268 -9.95 5.08 0.77
N ALA A 269 -10.45 4.44 1.83
CA ALA A 269 -11.81 3.89 1.86
C ALA A 269 -12.89 4.97 1.79
N LEU A 270 -12.69 6.13 2.45
CA LEU A 270 -13.59 7.29 2.35
C LEU A 270 -13.64 7.83 0.93
N LEU A 271 -12.49 7.96 0.26
CA LEU A 271 -12.43 8.43 -1.13
C LEU A 271 -13.09 7.44 -2.10
N VAL A 272 -12.89 6.13 -1.91
CA VAL A 272 -13.57 5.08 -2.69
C VAL A 272 -15.09 5.13 -2.49
N GLU A 273 -15.55 5.32 -1.25
CA GLU A 273 -16.98 5.41 -0.95
C GLU A 273 -17.60 6.68 -1.55
N LEU A 274 -16.86 7.79 -1.51
CA LEU A 274 -17.28 9.06 -2.06
C LEU A 274 -17.41 8.98 -3.60
N GLU A 275 -16.44 8.37 -4.26
CA GLU A 275 -16.43 8.14 -5.71
C GLU A 275 -17.62 7.29 -6.14
N LYS A 276 -17.91 6.18 -5.41
CA LYS A 276 -19.07 5.33 -5.67
C LYS A 276 -20.39 6.06 -5.51
N ASN A 277 -20.55 6.86 -4.44
CA ASN A 277 -21.81 7.53 -4.12
C ASN A 277 -22.14 8.64 -5.12
N MET A 278 -21.12 9.26 -5.71
CA MET A 278 -21.25 10.37 -6.66
C MET A 278 -21.10 9.95 -8.12
N ALA A 279 -21.03 8.64 -8.41
CA ALA A 279 -21.04 8.07 -9.76
C ALA A 279 -20.07 8.76 -10.72
N GLU A 280 -18.80 8.91 -10.34
CA GLU A 280 -17.73 9.52 -11.14
C GLU A 280 -17.98 11.01 -11.51
N THR A 281 -18.84 11.72 -10.79
CA THR A 281 -19.12 13.14 -11.07
C THR A 281 -18.15 14.11 -10.37
N LEU A 282 -17.34 13.61 -9.42
CA LEU A 282 -16.42 14.43 -8.64
C LEU A 282 -14.99 14.32 -9.16
N LYS A 283 -14.29 15.44 -9.18
CA LYS A 283 -12.84 15.49 -9.39
C LYS A 283 -12.12 15.39 -8.06
N ILE A 284 -11.58 14.21 -7.77
CA ILE A 284 -10.84 13.93 -6.54
C ILE A 284 -9.33 13.97 -6.81
N ILE A 285 -8.60 14.78 -6.07
CA ILE A 285 -7.14 14.88 -6.17
C ILE A 285 -6.50 14.63 -4.82
N SER A 286 -5.49 13.77 -4.76
CA SER A 286 -4.69 13.56 -3.55
C SER A 286 -3.27 14.09 -3.70
N LEU A 287 -2.72 14.64 -2.60
CA LEU A 287 -1.34 15.08 -2.43
C LEU A 287 -0.69 14.20 -1.37
N GLU A 288 0.25 13.34 -1.75
CA GLU A 288 0.79 12.29 -0.88
C GLU A 288 2.32 12.20 -0.95
N ASP A 289 2.97 11.90 0.17
CA ASP A 289 4.43 11.73 0.29
C ASP A 289 4.81 10.38 0.92
N PRO A 290 4.93 9.34 0.14
CA PRO A 290 4.35 9.06 -1.17
C PRO A 290 2.95 8.39 -1.08
N PRO A 291 2.21 8.21 -2.20
CA PRO A 291 0.99 7.42 -2.21
C PRO A 291 1.21 5.99 -1.74
N GLU A 292 0.33 5.50 -0.86
CA GLU A 292 0.38 4.12 -0.34
C GLU A 292 -0.60 3.19 -1.07
N TYR A 293 -1.66 3.75 -1.67
CA TYR A 293 -2.73 3.04 -2.35
C TYR A 293 -2.87 3.52 -3.78
N VAL A 294 -3.25 2.62 -4.69
CA VAL A 294 -3.80 3.02 -5.98
C VAL A 294 -5.32 3.11 -5.80
N ILE A 295 -5.86 4.31 -5.82
CA ILE A 295 -7.29 4.56 -5.60
C ILE A 295 -7.93 4.84 -6.96
N PRO A 296 -8.83 3.96 -7.46
CA PRO A 296 -9.57 4.20 -8.69
C PRO A 296 -10.33 5.53 -8.63
N GLY A 297 -10.40 6.25 -9.74
CA GLY A 297 -11.11 7.55 -9.82
C GLY A 297 -10.37 8.73 -9.19
N VAL A 298 -9.28 8.53 -8.45
CA VAL A 298 -8.51 9.58 -7.78
C VAL A 298 -7.26 9.96 -8.57
N SER A 299 -7.07 11.24 -8.83
CA SER A 299 -5.84 11.78 -9.41
C SER A 299 -4.78 11.94 -8.29
N GLN A 300 -3.87 10.98 -8.17
CA GLN A 300 -2.87 10.96 -7.09
C GLN A 300 -1.59 11.68 -7.51
N VAL A 301 -1.22 12.72 -6.76
CA VAL A 301 -0.03 13.54 -6.97
C VAL A 301 0.98 13.21 -5.89
N LYS A 302 2.19 12.82 -6.33
CA LYS A 302 3.31 12.58 -5.42
C LYS A 302 3.95 13.91 -5.03
N ILE A 303 4.06 14.15 -3.73
CA ILE A 303 4.89 15.22 -3.16
C ILE A 303 6.30 14.66 -2.98
N ASP A 304 7.29 15.44 -3.37
CA ASP A 304 8.70 15.10 -3.19
C ASP A 304 9.51 16.37 -2.89
N GLY A 305 10.81 16.23 -2.64
CA GLY A 305 11.67 17.37 -2.31
C GLY A 305 11.78 18.48 -3.38
N ARG A 306 11.10 18.32 -4.53
CA ARG A 306 11.02 19.32 -5.61
C ARG A 306 9.70 20.08 -5.62
N ASN A 307 8.64 19.49 -5.04
CA ASN A 307 7.31 20.06 -4.95
C ASN A 307 6.87 20.08 -3.50
N SER A 308 6.69 21.26 -2.93
CA SER A 308 6.06 21.41 -1.61
C SER A 308 4.56 21.20 -1.68
N TYR A 309 3.91 21.00 -0.52
CA TYR A 309 2.44 20.94 -0.47
C TYR A 309 1.78 22.23 -0.98
N SER A 310 2.38 23.39 -0.69
CA SER A 310 1.86 24.69 -1.14
C SER A 310 1.96 24.86 -2.65
N ASP A 311 3.11 24.49 -3.23
CA ASP A 311 3.31 24.56 -4.68
C ASP A 311 2.35 23.62 -5.40
N ALA A 312 2.26 22.37 -4.94
CA ALA A 312 1.36 21.39 -5.51
C ALA A 312 -0.11 21.87 -5.41
N LEU A 313 -0.54 22.41 -4.26
CA LEU A 313 -1.90 22.90 -4.07
C LEU A 313 -2.23 24.07 -5.00
N ASN A 314 -1.30 24.98 -5.26
CA ASN A 314 -1.49 26.08 -6.22
C ASN A 314 -1.77 25.57 -7.64
N HIS A 315 -1.21 24.41 -8.01
CA HIS A 315 -1.51 23.75 -9.28
C HIS A 315 -2.83 22.98 -9.22
N VAL A 316 -3.15 22.34 -8.10
CA VAL A 316 -4.37 21.58 -7.87
C VAL A 316 -5.59 22.47 -8.04
N PHE A 317 -5.61 23.70 -7.52
CA PHE A 317 -6.72 24.65 -7.70
C PHE A 317 -7.04 25.01 -9.16
N ARG A 318 -6.11 24.78 -10.09
CA ARG A 318 -6.33 24.96 -11.53
C ARG A 318 -6.79 23.70 -12.25
N GLN A 319 -6.97 22.60 -11.51
CA GLN A 319 -7.43 21.32 -12.05
C GLN A 319 -8.91 21.06 -11.77
N ASP A 320 -9.65 22.09 -11.33
CA ASP A 320 -11.09 22.04 -11.03
C ASP A 320 -11.44 20.88 -10.05
N PRO A 321 -10.82 20.83 -8.86
CA PRO A 321 -11.07 19.77 -7.90
C PRO A 321 -12.35 20.04 -7.11
N ASP A 322 -13.11 19.00 -6.78
CA ASP A 322 -14.20 19.05 -5.80
C ASP A 322 -13.69 18.60 -4.42
N VAL A 323 -12.81 17.60 -4.43
CA VAL A 323 -12.27 16.97 -3.23
C VAL A 323 -10.76 16.93 -3.28
N ILE A 324 -10.13 17.37 -2.19
CA ILE A 324 -8.67 17.38 -2.05
C ILE A 324 -8.28 16.53 -0.84
N MET A 325 -7.37 15.58 -1.04
CA MET A 325 -6.76 14.83 0.06
C MET A 325 -5.33 15.30 0.27
N ILE A 326 -4.98 15.63 1.52
CA ILE A 326 -3.63 15.96 1.95
C ILE A 326 -3.11 14.82 2.82
N GLY A 327 -2.07 14.14 2.33
CA GLY A 327 -1.57 12.89 2.91
C GLY A 327 -1.25 13.02 4.40
N GLU A 328 -0.56 14.08 4.81
CA GLU A 328 -0.24 14.32 6.21
C GLU A 328 0.02 15.82 6.49
N ILE A 329 -0.53 16.32 7.57
CA ILE A 329 -0.21 17.63 8.11
C ILE A 329 0.95 17.48 9.11
N ARG A 330 2.15 17.93 8.71
CA ARG A 330 3.37 17.85 9.53
C ARG A 330 3.84 19.21 10.05
N ASP A 331 3.63 20.24 9.28
CA ASP A 331 4.18 21.58 9.44
C ASP A 331 3.13 22.66 9.14
N GLU A 332 3.53 23.91 9.37
CA GLU A 332 2.69 25.09 9.14
C GLU A 332 2.25 25.20 7.69
N GLU A 333 3.12 24.85 6.74
CA GLU A 333 2.82 24.94 5.31
C GLU A 333 1.68 23.99 4.90
N SER A 334 1.76 22.71 5.28
CA SER A 334 0.74 21.71 5.01
C SER A 334 -0.57 22.01 5.74
N ALA A 335 -0.51 22.56 6.96
CA ALA A 335 -1.69 22.99 7.72
C ALA A 335 -2.39 24.18 7.04
N ALA A 336 -1.64 25.21 6.64
CA ALA A 336 -2.16 26.34 5.90
C ALA A 336 -2.74 25.95 4.54
N ALA A 337 -2.13 24.96 3.85
CA ALA A 337 -2.62 24.40 2.60
C ALA A 337 -3.99 23.74 2.78
N ALA A 338 -4.15 22.88 3.80
CA ALA A 338 -5.42 22.21 4.12
C ALA A 338 -6.53 23.20 4.45
N LEU A 339 -6.21 24.21 5.27
CA LEU A 339 -7.16 25.24 5.65
C LEU A 339 -7.60 26.06 4.42
N ARG A 340 -6.66 26.54 3.61
CA ARG A 340 -6.94 27.32 2.41
C ARG A 340 -7.85 26.59 1.45
N ALA A 341 -7.55 25.30 1.20
CA ALA A 341 -8.40 24.46 0.35
C ALA A 341 -9.83 24.35 0.91
N SER A 342 -9.98 24.16 2.23
CA SER A 342 -11.29 24.08 2.89
C SER A 342 -12.08 25.39 2.82
N LEU A 343 -11.41 26.53 2.99
CA LEU A 343 -12.03 27.87 2.92
C LEU A 343 -12.45 28.25 1.49
N THR A 344 -11.76 27.73 0.48
CA THR A 344 -12.08 27.99 -0.94
C THR A 344 -13.16 27.08 -1.51
N GLY A 345 -13.88 26.36 -0.66
CA GLY A 345 -15.09 25.63 -1.04
C GLY A 345 -14.89 24.14 -1.34
N HIS A 346 -13.71 23.59 -1.12
CA HIS A 346 -13.41 22.17 -1.36
C HIS A 346 -13.68 21.31 -0.12
N LEU A 347 -14.07 20.07 -0.32
CA LEU A 347 -14.04 19.06 0.74
C LEU A 347 -12.62 18.53 0.87
N VAL A 348 -12.03 18.71 2.06
CA VAL A 348 -10.63 18.35 2.31
C VAL A 348 -10.53 17.22 3.32
N PHE A 349 -9.83 16.16 2.95
CA PHE A 349 -9.40 15.12 3.88
C PHE A 349 -7.92 15.30 4.18
N ALA A 350 -7.55 15.23 5.45
CA ALA A 350 -6.14 15.30 5.84
C ALA A 350 -5.85 14.34 6.98
N THR A 351 -4.61 13.81 7.04
CA THR A 351 -4.20 13.00 8.18
C THR A 351 -3.33 13.81 9.14
N LEU A 352 -3.42 13.46 10.43
CA LEU A 352 -2.68 14.12 11.50
C LEU A 352 -2.28 13.10 12.57
N HIS A 353 -1.13 13.29 13.19
CA HIS A 353 -0.72 12.51 14.34
C HIS A 353 -1.24 13.15 15.62
N SER A 354 -2.37 12.68 16.13
CA SER A 354 -2.94 13.06 17.44
C SER A 354 -3.77 11.91 18.01
N GLY A 355 -3.95 11.89 19.31
CA GLY A 355 -4.67 10.83 20.03
C GLY A 355 -6.15 11.13 20.24
N SER A 356 -6.58 12.39 20.15
CA SER A 356 -7.96 12.83 20.35
C SER A 356 -8.33 13.99 19.43
N ALA A 357 -9.63 14.28 19.31
CA ALA A 357 -10.13 15.41 18.52
C ALA A 357 -9.65 16.75 19.10
N ALA A 358 -9.64 16.89 20.41
CA ALA A 358 -9.13 18.09 21.08
C ALA A 358 -7.65 18.30 20.79
N GLU A 359 -6.83 17.25 20.91
CA GLU A 359 -5.41 17.30 20.58
C GLU A 359 -5.17 17.66 19.11
N ALA A 360 -5.99 17.18 18.19
CA ALA A 360 -5.90 17.52 16.77
C ALA A 360 -6.10 19.03 16.55
N ILE A 361 -7.09 19.63 17.21
CA ILE A 361 -7.33 21.07 17.14
C ILE A 361 -6.13 21.84 17.73
N PHE A 362 -5.65 21.48 18.91
CA PHE A 362 -4.46 22.11 19.51
C PHE A 362 -3.23 21.99 18.62
N ARG A 363 -3.06 20.86 17.94
CA ARG A 363 -1.94 20.69 17.03
C ARG A 363 -2.02 21.63 15.83
N LEU A 364 -3.21 21.83 15.25
CA LEU A 364 -3.41 22.83 14.19
C LEU A 364 -3.12 24.24 14.69
N GLU A 365 -3.54 24.60 15.92
CA GLU A 365 -3.20 25.89 16.53
C GLU A 365 -1.70 26.08 16.71
N ASN A 366 -0.99 25.06 17.19
CA ASN A 366 0.48 25.07 17.31
C ASN A 366 1.18 25.18 15.96
N LEU A 367 0.54 24.77 14.86
CA LEU A 367 0.99 24.95 13.49
C LEU A 367 0.55 26.32 12.90
N GLY A 368 0.19 27.29 13.74
CA GLY A 368 -0.10 28.65 13.34
C GLY A 368 -1.52 28.91 12.82
N ILE A 369 -2.43 27.91 12.90
CA ILE A 369 -3.81 28.08 12.43
C ILE A 369 -4.66 28.71 13.53
N GLU A 370 -5.32 29.81 13.22
CA GLU A 370 -6.22 30.47 14.13
C GLU A 370 -7.46 29.59 14.43
N ARG A 371 -7.81 29.46 15.72
CA ARG A 371 -8.94 28.63 16.16
C ARG A 371 -10.24 28.97 15.49
N GLY A 372 -10.53 30.27 15.28
CA GLY A 372 -11.74 30.73 14.61
C GLY A 372 -11.88 30.17 13.20
N LEU A 373 -10.77 30.07 12.48
CA LEU A 373 -10.74 29.47 11.12
C LEU A 373 -10.92 27.96 11.17
N ILE A 374 -10.31 27.27 12.17
CA ILE A 374 -10.53 25.83 12.36
C ILE A 374 -12.02 25.55 12.59
N CYS A 375 -12.66 26.30 13.50
CA CYS A 375 -14.07 26.15 13.82
C CYS A 375 -14.98 26.35 12.59
N GLN A 376 -14.60 27.23 11.69
CA GLN A 376 -15.38 27.52 10.48
C GLN A 376 -15.34 26.37 9.47
N VAL A 377 -14.19 25.71 9.32
CA VAL A 377 -13.99 24.69 8.29
C VAL A 377 -14.13 23.25 8.77
N LEU A 378 -13.94 22.97 10.06
CA LEU A 378 -13.94 21.61 10.57
C LEU A 378 -15.33 20.96 10.44
N ARG A 379 -15.36 19.77 9.80
CA ARG A 379 -16.57 18.96 9.62
C ARG A 379 -16.54 17.69 10.46
N GLY A 380 -15.36 17.20 10.77
CA GLY A 380 -15.22 16.04 11.62
C GLY A 380 -13.77 15.65 11.88
N VAL A 381 -13.59 14.88 12.93
CA VAL A 381 -12.31 14.27 13.31
C VAL A 381 -12.54 12.79 13.55
N ILE A 382 -11.74 11.96 12.93
CA ILE A 382 -11.73 10.51 13.07
C ILE A 382 -10.43 10.17 13.79
N CYS A 383 -10.48 9.87 15.09
CA CYS A 383 -9.33 9.40 15.85
C CYS A 383 -9.35 7.89 15.89
N GLN A 384 -8.27 7.22 15.47
CA GLN A 384 -8.26 5.78 15.34
C GLN A 384 -6.96 5.13 15.81
N GLU A 385 -7.11 3.90 16.31
CA GLU A 385 -6.03 3.03 16.71
C GLU A 385 -6.33 1.60 16.25
N LEU A 386 -5.29 0.84 15.89
CA LEU A 386 -5.40 -0.58 15.60
C LEU A 386 -4.87 -1.39 16.78
N ASN A 387 -5.72 -2.22 17.34
CA ASN A 387 -5.36 -3.08 18.46
C ASN A 387 -5.31 -4.55 18.04
N LEU A 388 -4.27 -5.27 18.48
CA LEU A 388 -4.11 -6.69 18.22
C LEU A 388 -4.89 -7.50 19.26
N THR A 389 -6.02 -8.06 18.87
CA THR A 389 -6.82 -8.95 19.73
C THR A 389 -6.64 -10.39 19.25
N GLY A 390 -5.77 -11.14 19.93
CA GLY A 390 -5.35 -12.48 19.48
C GLY A 390 -4.56 -12.43 18.18
N LYS A 391 -5.08 -13.03 17.08
CA LYS A 391 -4.46 -13.02 15.74
C LYS A 391 -5.11 -12.01 14.79
N LYS A 392 -6.09 -11.22 15.24
CA LYS A 392 -6.82 -10.26 14.40
C LYS A 392 -6.54 -8.83 14.86
N MET A 393 -6.32 -7.95 13.90
CA MET A 393 -6.29 -6.50 14.12
C MET A 393 -7.75 -6.02 14.24
N LYS A 394 -8.02 -5.20 15.24
CA LYS A 394 -9.32 -4.60 15.47
C LYS A 394 -9.19 -3.07 15.48
N LEU A 395 -10.04 -2.40 14.70
CA LEU A 395 -10.12 -0.95 14.69
C LEU A 395 -10.81 -0.46 15.96
N ILE A 396 -10.21 0.51 16.62
CA ILE A 396 -10.80 1.33 17.66
C ILE A 396 -10.84 2.74 17.09
N ALA A 397 -12.02 3.33 17.00
CA ALA A 397 -12.19 4.67 16.47
C ALA A 397 -13.11 5.50 17.35
N ASP A 398 -12.77 6.77 17.48
CA ASP A 398 -13.60 7.84 18.04
C ASP A 398 -13.87 8.85 16.92
N LEU A 399 -15.13 9.00 16.55
CA LEU A 399 -15.57 9.96 15.55
C LEU A 399 -16.19 11.15 16.27
N ALA A 400 -15.68 12.32 16.01
CA ALA A 400 -16.14 13.56 16.59
C ALA A 400 -16.61 14.52 15.49
N ILE A 401 -17.81 15.05 15.65
CA ILE A 401 -18.35 16.12 14.81
C ILE A 401 -18.62 17.37 15.65
N PRO A 402 -18.45 18.59 15.12
CA PRO A 402 -18.84 19.81 15.81
C PRO A 402 -20.35 19.81 16.12
N LYS A 403 -20.72 20.27 17.29
CA LYS A 403 -22.14 20.55 17.61
C LYS A 403 -22.63 21.69 16.75
N GLU A 404 -23.95 21.74 16.44
CA GLU A 404 -24.58 22.78 15.61
C GLU A 404 -24.28 24.22 16.10
N ASN A 405 -24.04 24.40 17.40
CA ASN A 405 -23.66 25.68 18.01
C ASN A 405 -22.15 25.79 18.24
N PHE A 406 -21.30 25.17 17.43
CA PHE A 406 -19.85 25.34 17.51
C PHE A 406 -19.54 26.83 17.30
N PRO A 407 -19.11 27.57 18.32
CA PRO A 407 -19.12 29.01 18.26
C PRO A 407 -18.07 29.54 17.30
N GLU A 408 -18.52 30.36 16.35
CA GLU A 408 -17.66 31.11 15.42
C GLU A 408 -16.79 32.14 16.14
N LYS A 409 -17.13 32.55 17.37
CA LYS A 409 -16.43 33.58 18.15
C LYS A 409 -16.15 33.16 19.56
N GLY A 410 -14.84 33.01 19.86
CA GLY A 410 -14.31 33.45 21.13
C GLY A 410 -14.57 32.63 22.38
N ILE A 411 -14.72 31.31 22.32
CA ILE A 411 -14.47 30.51 23.52
C ILE A 411 -12.94 30.46 23.68
N LYS A 412 -12.47 31.21 24.67
CA LYS A 412 -11.16 30.95 25.27
C LYS A 412 -11.26 29.64 26.04
N ALA A 413 -11.31 28.52 25.33
CA ALA A 413 -11.14 27.23 25.94
C ALA A 413 -9.66 27.09 26.24
N GLU A 414 -9.28 27.39 27.44
CA GLU A 414 -7.89 27.31 27.95
C GLU A 414 -7.46 25.86 28.20
N SER A 415 -8.37 24.89 28.06
CA SER A 415 -8.12 23.45 28.29
C SER A 415 -8.72 22.56 27.22
N GLY A 416 -8.11 21.37 26.98
CA GLY A 416 -8.62 20.33 26.09
C GLY A 416 -10.03 19.89 26.44
N GLU A 417 -10.40 19.89 27.70
CA GLU A 417 -11.72 19.55 28.23
C GLU A 417 -12.83 20.47 27.72
N ALA A 418 -12.57 21.75 27.58
CA ALA A 418 -13.55 22.69 27.05
C ALA A 418 -13.80 22.49 25.53
N LEU A 419 -12.79 22.04 24.75
CA LEU A 419 -12.93 21.69 23.37
C LEU A 419 -13.70 20.38 23.19
N GLU A 420 -13.45 19.38 24.03
CA GLU A 420 -14.16 18.11 24.00
C GLU A 420 -15.66 18.28 24.23
N ASN A 421 -16.06 19.23 25.08
CA ASN A 421 -17.47 19.56 25.34
C ASN A 421 -18.20 20.17 24.13
N LEU A 422 -17.48 20.65 23.12
CA LEU A 422 -18.04 21.20 21.89
C LEU A 422 -18.23 20.16 20.78
N MET A 423 -17.81 18.93 21.00
CA MET A 423 -17.86 17.85 20.00
C MET A 423 -18.89 16.79 20.43
N ILE A 424 -19.48 16.13 19.45
CA ILE A 424 -20.27 14.90 19.61
C ILE A 424 -19.39 13.73 19.23
N HIS A 425 -19.19 12.79 20.17
CA HIS A 425 -18.33 11.63 19.97
C HIS A 425 -19.12 10.32 19.88
N ILE A 426 -18.73 9.45 18.95
CA ILE A 426 -19.21 8.07 18.86
C ILE A 426 -17.99 7.15 18.80
N THR A 427 -17.85 6.30 19.83
CA THR A 427 -16.72 5.38 19.97
C THR A 427 -17.13 3.92 19.79
N ASN A 428 -16.20 3.10 19.33
CA ASN A 428 -16.38 1.65 19.21
C ASN A 428 -15.46 0.85 20.15
N TYR A 429 -15.12 1.38 21.32
CA TYR A 429 -14.32 0.66 22.30
C TYR A 429 -14.94 -0.70 22.64
N SER A 430 -14.13 -1.78 22.50
CA SER A 430 -14.58 -3.10 22.91
C SER A 430 -14.62 -3.24 24.43
N GLU A 431 -15.43 -4.18 24.95
CA GLU A 431 -15.47 -4.49 26.38
C GLU A 431 -14.09 -4.90 26.94
N VAL A 432 -13.26 -5.55 26.10
CA VAL A 432 -11.88 -5.93 26.46
C VAL A 432 -11.02 -4.68 26.68
N MET A 433 -11.15 -3.64 25.85
CA MET A 433 -10.43 -2.38 26.03
C MET A 433 -10.96 -1.60 27.23
N LYS A 434 -12.26 -1.60 27.48
CA LYS A 434 -12.84 -1.02 28.71
C LYS A 434 -12.24 -1.67 29.95
N ALA A 435 -12.09 -3.00 29.96
CA ALA A 435 -11.46 -3.74 31.05
C ALA A 435 -9.96 -3.42 31.18
N THR A 436 -9.23 -3.30 30.08
CA THR A 436 -7.79 -2.96 30.04
C THR A 436 -7.56 -1.53 30.52
N LEU A 437 -8.34 -0.56 30.06
CA LEU A 437 -8.30 0.83 30.53
C LEU A 437 -8.65 0.93 32.02
N LYS A 438 -9.60 0.13 32.49
CA LYS A 438 -9.95 0.03 33.92
C LYS A 438 -8.81 -0.56 34.76
N ALA A 439 -8.08 -1.53 34.22
CA ALA A 439 -6.91 -2.13 34.86
C ALA A 439 -5.67 -1.21 34.82
N MET A 440 -5.52 -0.36 33.81
CA MET A 440 -4.41 0.59 33.66
C MET A 440 -4.58 1.87 34.48
N LYS A 441 -5.79 2.22 34.92
CA LYS A 441 -6.07 3.41 35.74
C LYS A 441 -5.14 3.60 36.96
N PRO A 442 -4.63 2.56 37.64
CA PRO A 442 -3.69 2.74 38.76
C PRO A 442 -2.23 3.00 38.34
N ARG A 443 -1.87 2.82 37.03
CA ARG A 443 -0.48 2.86 36.57
C ARG A 443 -0.10 4.10 35.77
N LEU A 444 -1.04 5.01 35.50
CA LEU A 444 -0.73 6.29 34.88
C LEU A 444 -0.14 7.23 35.95
N PRO A 445 1.10 7.73 35.80
CA PRO A 445 1.68 8.64 36.76
C PRO A 445 0.95 9.99 36.71
N LEU A 446 0.21 10.23 37.79
CA LEU A 446 -0.03 11.53 38.40
C LEU A 446 -0.28 12.74 37.47
N TYR A 447 -1.43 12.79 36.84
CA TYR A 447 -2.14 14.05 36.84
C TYR A 447 -2.74 14.23 38.24
N LYS A 448 -2.31 15.26 38.99
CA LYS A 448 -2.83 15.58 40.31
C LYS A 448 -4.35 15.72 40.20
N ARG A 449 -5.08 14.79 40.81
CA ARG A 449 -6.53 14.87 41.00
C ARG A 449 -6.88 16.15 41.72
N ARG A 450 -7.66 17.01 41.09
CA ARG A 450 -8.61 17.83 41.81
C ARG A 450 -9.87 17.00 42.04
N SER A 451 -10.52 17.13 43.18
CA SER A 451 -11.59 16.29 43.69
C SER A 451 -12.88 16.26 42.84
N ASP A 452 -12.94 17.01 41.75
CA ASP A 452 -14.15 17.25 40.94
C ASP A 452 -14.19 16.47 39.61
N ASP A 453 -13.13 15.74 39.27
CA ASP A 453 -12.98 15.01 38.00
C ASP A 453 -13.78 13.69 37.89
N ALA A 454 -14.58 13.35 38.91
CA ALA A 454 -15.37 12.10 38.90
C ALA A 454 -16.53 12.09 37.87
N GLY A 455 -16.87 13.26 37.32
CA GLY A 455 -17.99 13.43 36.37
C GLY A 455 -17.64 13.16 34.90
N VAL A 456 -16.40 13.47 34.49
CA VAL A 456 -15.98 13.40 33.09
C VAL A 456 -15.80 11.96 32.63
N TYR A 457 -15.30 11.07 33.48
CA TYR A 457 -15.10 9.65 33.13
C TYR A 457 -16.38 8.82 33.05
N LYS A 458 -17.52 9.30 33.55
CA LYS A 458 -18.81 8.62 33.42
C LYS A 458 -19.43 8.73 32.00
N LYS A 459 -18.95 9.66 31.17
CA LYS A 459 -19.45 9.83 29.77
C LYS A 459 -18.58 9.20 28.71
N ILE A 460 -17.40 8.67 29.06
CA ILE A 460 -16.47 8.00 28.13
C ILE A 460 -16.54 6.47 28.27
N ILE A 461 -17.37 5.96 29.16
CA ILE A 461 -17.62 4.50 29.31
C ILE A 461 -19.03 4.17 28.89
#